data_17fd423eb331c849dc2e92bb335c1fcf
#
_entry.id   17fd423eb331c849dc2e92bb335c1fcf
#
_cell.length_a   1.000
_cell.length_b   1.000
_cell.length_c   1.000
_cell.angle_alpha   90.00
_cell.angle_beta   90.00
_cell.angle_gamma   90.00
#
_symmetry.space_group_name_H-M   'P 1'
#
loop_
_entity.id
_entity.type
_entity.pdbx_description
1 polymer ?
#
loop_
_entity_poly.entity_id
_entity_poly.type
_entity_poly.pdbx_seq_one_letter_code
_entity_poly.pdbx_strand_id
1 'polypeptide(L)'
;MKISNFETSTYNNMLRYIQESPLSKVFYLEDFAQCGSYTSIRSEIVRMEQNSILVRLARGLYMNSIGYNSMNMNYLIEIILEDFSKR
;
A
#
# COMPACT_ATOMS: atom_id res chain seq x y z
N MET A 1 -16.62 23.02 -3.87
CA MET A 1 -16.14 22.69 -3.68
C MET A 1 -15.59 22.31 -3.33
N LYS A 2 -15.41 22.26 -3.23
CA LYS A 2 -14.72 22.00 -2.85
C LYS A 2 -14.30 21.28 -2.66
N ILE A 3 -14.37 21.03 -2.76
CA ILE A 3 -13.91 20.31 -2.60
C ILE A 3 -13.19 19.77 -2.57
N SER A 4 -13.30 19.92 -3.00
CA SER A 4 -11.91 19.70 -2.96
C SER A 4 -11.42 18.82 -1.84
N ASN A 5 -12.11 18.65 -0.91
CA ASN A 5 -11.70 17.87 0.21
C ASN A 5 -11.40 16.46 -0.13
N PHE A 6 -12.12 15.92 -1.11
CA PHE A 6 -11.86 14.57 -1.43
C PHE A 6 -10.63 14.42 -2.22
N GLU A 7 -10.19 15.45 -2.88
CA GLU A 7 -8.96 15.31 -3.58
C GLU A 7 -7.81 15.32 -2.61
N THR A 8 -8.04 15.80 -1.41
CA THR A 8 -7.04 15.69 -0.38
C THR A 8 -7.32 14.53 0.55
N SER A 9 -8.29 13.70 0.19
CA SER A 9 -8.62 12.52 0.97
C SER A 9 -7.44 11.57 1.04
N THR A 10 -7.13 11.13 2.23
CA THR A 10 -6.04 10.19 2.44
C THR A 10 -6.28 8.91 1.63
N TYR A 11 -7.52 8.41 1.66
CA TYR A 11 -7.86 7.20 0.93
C TYR A 11 -7.56 7.33 -0.56
N ASN A 12 -8.03 8.43 -1.17
CA ASN A 12 -7.84 8.63 -2.60
C ASN A 12 -6.37 8.81 -2.96
N ASN A 13 -5.62 9.50 -2.12
CA ASN A 13 -4.21 9.70 -2.34
C ASN A 13 -3.45 8.38 -2.29
N MET A 14 -3.78 7.55 -1.31
CA MET A 14 -3.16 6.23 -1.18
C MET A 14 -3.54 5.32 -2.33
N LEU A 15 -4.82 5.33 -2.71
CA LEU A 15 -5.28 4.49 -3.81
C LEU A 15 -4.57 4.84 -5.09
N ARG A 16 -4.43 6.13 -5.38
CA ARG A 16 -3.71 6.58 -6.56
C ARG A 16 -2.26 6.11 -6.53
N TYR A 17 -1.61 6.27 -5.39
CA TYR A 17 -0.22 5.86 -5.25
C TYR A 17 -0.07 4.36 -5.51
N ILE A 18 -0.98 3.56 -4.96
CA ILE A 18 -0.96 2.12 -5.17
C ILE A 18 -1.16 1.79 -6.64
N GLN A 19 -2.13 2.44 -7.28
CA GLN A 19 -2.45 2.17 -8.68
C GLN A 19 -1.34 2.57 -9.63
N GLU A 20 -0.57 3.59 -9.27
CA GLU A 20 0.53 4.07 -10.11
C GLU A 20 1.82 3.31 -9.84
N SER A 21 1.84 2.45 -8.85
CA SER A 21 3.01 1.67 -8.51
C SER A 21 2.98 0.31 -9.20
N PRO A 22 4.16 -0.30 -9.42
CA PRO A 22 4.19 -1.65 -9.98
C PRO A 22 3.46 -2.64 -9.07
N LEU A 23 2.86 -3.66 -9.67
CA LEU A 23 2.14 -4.66 -8.91
C LEU A 23 3.04 -5.43 -7.94
N SER A 24 4.33 -5.47 -8.23
CA SER A 24 5.28 -6.18 -7.37
C SER A 24 5.83 -5.33 -6.23
N LYS A 25 5.40 -4.07 -6.14
CA LYS A 25 5.96 -3.19 -5.11
C LYS A 25 5.49 -3.58 -3.72
N VAL A 26 6.43 -3.60 -2.78
CA VAL A 26 6.14 -3.79 -1.36
C VAL A 26 6.06 -2.41 -0.73
N PHE A 27 4.95 -2.15 -0.03
CA PHE A 27 4.70 -0.85 0.61
C PHE A 27 4.95 -0.95 2.11
N TYR A 28 5.65 0.04 2.64
CA TYR A 28 5.76 0.25 4.08
C TYR A 28 4.84 1.41 4.46
N LEU A 29 4.51 1.52 5.72
CA LEU A 29 3.65 2.63 6.16
C LEU A 29 4.22 3.99 5.76
N GLU A 30 5.53 4.16 5.93
CA GLU A 30 6.14 5.45 5.62
C GLU A 30 6.12 5.77 4.13
N ASP A 31 5.89 4.79 3.27
CA ASP A 31 5.76 5.07 1.84
C ASP A 31 4.53 5.90 1.54
N PHE A 32 3.56 5.90 2.44
CA PHE A 32 2.33 6.68 2.28
C PHE A 32 2.39 8.03 3.01
N ALA A 33 3.56 8.42 3.50
CA ALA A 33 3.66 9.59 4.39
C ALA A 33 3.10 10.87 3.79
N GLN A 34 3.14 11.00 2.46
CA GLN A 34 2.65 12.21 1.80
C GLN A 34 1.16 12.16 1.48
N CYS A 35 0.51 11.05 1.78
CA CYS A 35 -0.90 10.87 1.45
C CYS A 35 -1.83 11.47 2.50
N GLY A 36 -1.37 11.63 3.72
CA GLY A 36 -2.19 12.18 4.79
C GLY A 36 -1.49 12.05 6.12
N SER A 37 -2.24 12.27 7.21
CA SER A 37 -1.67 12.13 8.54
C SER A 37 -1.44 10.66 8.86
N TYR A 38 -0.53 10.41 9.79
CA TYR A 38 -0.20 9.04 10.19
C TYR A 38 -1.45 8.28 10.66
N THR A 39 -2.27 8.93 11.46
CA THR A 39 -3.50 8.31 11.97
C THR A 39 -4.46 7.96 10.83
N SER A 40 -4.63 8.89 9.89
CA SER A 40 -5.51 8.63 8.74
C SER A 40 -4.97 7.50 7.89
N ILE A 41 -3.67 7.48 7.65
CA ILE A 41 -3.05 6.43 6.85
C ILE A 41 -3.30 5.06 7.49
N ARG A 42 -3.11 4.95 8.79
CA ARG A 42 -3.33 3.69 9.48
C ARG A 42 -4.77 3.22 9.37
N SER A 43 -5.72 4.15 9.50
CA SER A 43 -7.13 3.80 9.36
C SER A 43 -7.46 3.31 7.96
N GLU A 44 -6.92 3.98 6.96
CA GLU A 44 -7.20 3.62 5.59
C GLU A 44 -6.54 2.30 5.18
N ILE A 45 -5.37 2.01 5.76
CA ILE A 45 -4.71 0.73 5.53
C ILE A 45 -5.64 -0.42 5.96
N VAL A 46 -6.27 -0.28 7.14
CA VAL A 46 -7.20 -1.29 7.62
C VAL A 46 -8.37 -1.46 6.65
N ARG A 47 -8.93 -0.34 6.18
CA ARG A 47 -10.02 -0.40 5.21
C ARG A 47 -9.60 -1.07 3.92
N MET A 48 -8.41 -0.75 3.43
CA MET A 48 -7.92 -1.31 2.18
C MET A 48 -7.65 -2.80 2.31
N GLU A 49 -7.20 -3.24 3.48
CA GLU A 49 -7.05 -4.66 3.75
C GLU A 49 -8.42 -5.35 3.71
N GLN A 50 -9.40 -4.75 4.39
CA GLN A 50 -10.74 -5.32 4.46
C GLN A 50 -11.41 -5.38 3.09
N ASN A 51 -11.09 -4.42 2.23
CA ASN A 51 -11.67 -4.34 0.89
C ASN A 51 -10.85 -5.08 -0.15
N SER A 52 -9.84 -5.82 0.27
CA SER A 52 -8.99 -6.64 -0.61
C SER A 52 -8.23 -5.80 -1.64
N ILE A 53 -7.90 -4.57 -1.29
CA ILE A 53 -7.04 -3.72 -2.12
C ILE A 53 -5.58 -4.00 -1.80
N LEU A 54 -5.27 -4.18 -0.52
CA LEU A 54 -3.94 -4.50 -0.05
C LEU A 54 -3.94 -5.82 0.70
N VAL A 55 -2.84 -6.54 0.59
CA VAL A 55 -2.60 -7.75 1.39
C VAL A 55 -1.47 -7.42 2.37
N ARG A 56 -1.68 -7.78 3.63
CA ARG A 56 -0.66 -7.59 4.64
C ARG A 56 0.31 -8.78 4.60
N LEU A 57 1.56 -8.49 4.28
CA LEU A 57 2.59 -9.54 4.19
C LEU A 57 3.19 -9.81 5.56
N ALA A 58 3.34 -8.76 6.34
CA ALA A 58 3.88 -8.83 7.67
C ALA A 58 3.52 -7.51 8.35
N ARG A 59 3.91 -7.35 9.59
CA ARG A 59 3.59 -6.14 10.33
C ARG A 59 4.21 -4.94 9.62
N GLY A 60 3.34 -4.01 9.20
CA GLY A 60 3.78 -2.79 8.52
C GLY A 60 4.20 -2.98 7.08
N LEU A 61 3.95 -4.14 6.50
CA LEU A 61 4.36 -4.48 5.15
C LEU A 61 3.15 -4.89 4.35
N TYR A 62 2.95 -4.27 3.20
CA TYR A 62 1.74 -4.48 2.41
C TYR A 62 2.08 -4.60 0.93
N MET A 63 1.14 -5.16 0.18
CA MET A 63 1.31 -5.34 -1.25
C MET A 63 -0.06 -5.25 -1.93
N ASN A 64 -0.07 -4.79 -3.18
CA ASN A 64 -1.28 -4.79 -4.00
C ASN A 64 -1.81 -6.22 -4.10
N SER A 65 -3.10 -6.41 -3.82
CA SER A 65 -3.68 -7.74 -3.80
C SER A 65 -3.61 -8.43 -5.16
N ILE A 66 -3.73 -7.67 -6.24
CA ILE A 66 -3.62 -8.23 -7.58
C ILE A 66 -2.22 -8.79 -7.80
N GLY A 67 -1.21 -8.01 -7.43
CA GLY A 67 0.17 -8.45 -7.55
C GLY A 67 0.45 -9.68 -6.68
N TYR A 68 -0.03 -9.65 -5.44
CA TYR A 68 0.16 -10.77 -4.52
C TYR A 68 -0.44 -12.05 -5.08
N ASN A 69 -1.66 -11.97 -5.60
CA ASN A 69 -2.36 -13.15 -6.11
C ASN A 69 -1.76 -13.68 -7.41
N SER A 70 -0.96 -12.86 -8.09
CA SER A 70 -0.34 -13.25 -9.35
C SER A 70 1.02 -13.90 -9.17
N MET A 71 1.57 -13.91 -7.96
CA MET A 71 2.94 -14.36 -7.73
C MET A 71 2.98 -15.70 -7.04
N ASN A 72 4.05 -16.46 -7.32
CA ASN A 72 4.28 -17.65 -6.52
C ASN A 72 5.05 -17.26 -5.25
N MET A 73 5.05 -18.14 -4.28
CA MET A 73 5.60 -17.84 -2.96
C MET A 73 7.11 -17.56 -3.00
N ASN A 74 7.86 -18.29 -3.81
CA ASN A 74 9.30 -18.09 -3.87
C ASN A 74 9.65 -16.71 -4.41
N TYR A 75 8.94 -16.29 -5.45
CA TYR A 75 9.16 -14.99 -6.04
C TYR A 75 8.81 -13.88 -5.05
N LEU A 76 7.72 -14.06 -4.32
CA LEU A 76 7.31 -13.11 -3.32
C LEU A 76 8.36 -12.95 -2.22
N ILE A 77 8.91 -14.06 -1.76
CA ILE A 77 9.96 -14.01 -0.74
C ILE A 77 11.17 -13.24 -1.26
N GLU A 78 11.56 -13.47 -2.50
CA GLU A 78 12.70 -12.76 -3.08
C GLU A 78 12.45 -11.26 -3.13
N ILE A 79 11.24 -10.85 -3.51
CA ILE A 79 10.89 -9.44 -3.57
C ILE A 79 10.98 -8.79 -2.19
N ILE A 80 10.46 -9.47 -1.17
CA ILE A 80 10.49 -8.95 0.18
C ILE A 80 11.92 -8.81 0.68
N LEU A 81 12.74 -9.82 0.47
CA LEU A 81 14.13 -9.80 0.92
C LEU A 81 14.92 -8.71 0.21
N GLU A 82 14.69 -8.56 -1.09
CA GLU A 82 15.37 -7.52 -1.85
C GLU A 82 14.99 -6.14 -1.35
N ASP A 83 13.71 -5.94 -1.07
CA ASP A 83 13.23 -4.66 -0.57
C ASP A 83 13.83 -4.34 0.79
N PHE A 84 13.93 -5.33 1.65
CA PHE A 84 14.57 -5.15 2.95
C PHE A 84 16.02 -4.74 2.82
N SER A 85 16.75 -5.30 1.89
CA SER A 85 18.16 -4.97 1.76
C SER A 85 18.38 -3.56 1.22
N LYS A 86 17.36 -2.95 0.64
CA LYS A 86 17.46 -1.57 0.17
C LYS A 86 17.12 -0.57 1.26
N ARG A 87 16.53 -1.02 2.33
CA ARG A 87 16.09 -0.16 3.41
C ARG A 87 16.98 -0.28 4.62
#